data_638633b33fa2f4e7459c2942ce7accdd
#
_entry.id   638633b33fa2f4e7459c2942ce7accdd
#
_cell.length_a   1.000
_cell.length_b   1.000
_cell.length_c   1.000
_cell.angle_alpha   90.00
_cell.angle_beta   90.00
_cell.angle_gamma   90.00
#
_symmetry.space_group_name_H-M   'P 1'
#
loop_
_entity.id
_entity.type
_entity.pdbx_description
1 polymer ?
#
loop_
_entity_poly.entity_id
_entity_poly.type
_entity_poly.pdbx_seq_one_letter_code
_entity_poly.pdbx_strand_id
1 'polypeptide(L)'
;VNDKETDYWGADKAVDGIVNRTAAKRDQSRWATNVGGDADAKWLKIDLKEAKTFQSFVLAWERRNITGYKIQISQTGEDNSWEDVYTKTGASHISHINENIHLPEAKTARYVRLYIDGYTANAADDQTNWRSVSLYDFQIYANEIPDTVLPDENYCLEGTAEASNFEEVQSEPGKQGPAKAIDGDLTTRWATESDGKGTTARTLTVKLPAAQWVEYVKIDWEIPASGVPTPKK
;
A
#
# COMPACT_ATOMS: atom_id res chain seq x y z
N VAL A 1 -0.05 -9.20 20.94
CA VAL A 1 -0.32 -7.75 21.04
C VAL A 1 -0.33 -7.32 22.49
N ASN A 2 0.01 -6.06 22.76
CA ASN A 2 -0.13 -5.49 24.13
C ASN A 2 -1.49 -4.82 24.34
N ASP A 3 -2.27 -4.58 23.30
CA ASP A 3 -3.56 -3.94 23.37
C ASP A 3 -4.49 -4.44 22.25
N LYS A 4 -5.77 -4.62 22.56
CA LYS A 4 -6.83 -4.92 21.60
C LYS A 4 -8.17 -4.37 22.12
N GLU A 5 -8.98 -3.83 21.23
CA GLU A 5 -10.28 -3.28 21.61
C GLU A 5 -11.27 -4.38 22.05
N THR A 6 -11.31 -5.47 21.31
CA THR A 6 -12.14 -6.66 21.60
C THR A 6 -11.49 -7.90 21.02
N ASP A 7 -11.98 -9.09 21.39
CA ASP A 7 -11.57 -10.34 20.72
C ASP A 7 -11.98 -10.37 19.24
N TYR A 8 -12.96 -9.58 18.87
CA TYR A 8 -13.44 -9.44 17.50
C TYR A 8 -12.38 -8.81 16.58
N TRP A 9 -11.57 -7.89 17.11
CA TRP A 9 -10.50 -7.20 16.41
C TRP A 9 -9.13 -7.53 17.04
N GLY A 10 -8.90 -8.82 17.19
CA GLY A 10 -7.67 -9.36 17.77
C GLY A 10 -6.49 -9.38 16.79
N ALA A 11 -5.34 -9.79 17.29
CA ALA A 11 -4.10 -9.89 16.52
C ALA A 11 -4.19 -10.81 15.30
N ASP A 12 -4.98 -11.88 15.41
CA ASP A 12 -5.22 -12.85 14.34
C ASP A 12 -5.81 -12.22 13.08
N LYS A 13 -6.56 -11.11 13.25
CA LYS A 13 -7.16 -10.38 12.14
C LYS A 13 -6.18 -9.56 11.32
N ALA A 14 -5.01 -9.25 11.85
CA ALA A 14 -3.97 -8.54 11.12
C ALA A 14 -3.00 -9.49 10.39
N VAL A 15 -3.27 -10.78 10.35
CA VAL A 15 -2.44 -11.80 9.68
C VAL A 15 -3.28 -12.87 8.98
N ASP A 16 -4.53 -12.57 8.69
CA ASP A 16 -5.48 -13.50 8.05
C ASP A 16 -5.57 -13.31 6.52
N GLY A 17 -4.84 -12.33 5.97
CA GLY A 17 -4.81 -12.04 4.54
C GLY A 17 -6.08 -11.34 4.03
N ILE A 18 -6.95 -10.85 4.93
CA ILE A 18 -8.22 -10.24 4.56
C ILE A 18 -8.15 -8.72 4.69
N VAL A 19 -8.33 -8.03 3.57
CA VAL A 19 -8.45 -6.56 3.52
C VAL A 19 -9.81 -6.21 2.93
N ASN A 20 -10.83 -6.06 3.77
CA ASN A 20 -12.21 -5.86 3.36
C ASN A 20 -12.75 -4.46 3.71
N ARG A 21 -12.13 -3.43 3.17
CA ARG A 21 -12.37 -2.01 3.46
C ARG A 21 -13.82 -1.55 3.23
N THR A 22 -14.51 -2.16 2.29
CA THR A 22 -15.90 -1.84 1.92
C THR A 22 -16.94 -2.49 2.81
N ALA A 23 -16.57 -3.45 3.65
CA ALA A 23 -17.49 -4.06 4.59
C ALA A 23 -17.94 -3.07 5.68
N ALA A 24 -19.09 -3.32 6.31
CA ALA A 24 -19.49 -2.56 7.49
C ALA A 24 -18.38 -2.63 8.57
N LYS A 25 -18.11 -1.54 9.27
CA LYS A 25 -16.96 -1.42 10.19
C LYS A 25 -16.81 -2.59 11.15
N ARG A 26 -17.89 -3.11 11.69
CA ARG A 26 -17.88 -4.28 12.59
C ARG A 26 -17.51 -5.59 11.90
N ASP A 27 -17.69 -5.66 10.57
CA ASP A 27 -17.46 -6.87 9.77
C ASP A 27 -16.10 -6.83 9.07
N GLN A 28 -15.32 -5.75 9.28
CA GLN A 28 -13.97 -5.62 8.75
C GLN A 28 -13.00 -6.46 9.58
N SER A 29 -12.25 -7.33 8.90
CA SER A 29 -11.15 -8.04 9.54
C SER A 29 -9.99 -7.08 9.76
N ARG A 30 -9.63 -6.82 11.03
CA ARG A 30 -8.50 -5.96 11.41
C ARG A 30 -8.10 -6.18 12.85
N TRP A 31 -6.88 -5.89 13.19
CA TRP A 31 -6.49 -5.62 14.57
C TRP A 31 -6.80 -4.17 14.90
N ALA A 32 -7.44 -3.92 16.02
CA ALA A 32 -7.66 -2.57 16.53
C ALA A 32 -7.36 -2.50 18.03
N THR A 33 -6.73 -1.41 18.49
CA THR A 33 -6.47 -1.15 19.90
C THR A 33 -7.62 -0.40 20.55
N ASN A 34 -7.66 -0.38 21.90
CA ASN A 34 -8.67 0.35 22.64
C ASN A 34 -8.76 1.83 22.23
N VAL A 35 -9.98 2.31 22.18
CA VAL A 35 -10.32 3.70 21.92
C VAL A 35 -10.11 4.53 23.18
N GLY A 36 -9.44 5.68 23.06
CA GLY A 36 -9.16 6.55 24.20
C GLY A 36 -8.10 5.98 25.16
N GLY A 37 -7.37 4.95 24.71
CA GLY A 37 -6.28 4.36 25.46
C GLY A 37 -5.10 5.30 25.67
N ASP A 38 -4.16 4.86 26.48
CA ASP A 38 -2.93 5.59 26.79
C ASP A 38 -2.10 5.88 25.52
N ALA A 39 -1.27 6.92 25.61
CA ALA A 39 -0.32 7.26 24.56
C ALA A 39 0.86 6.27 24.46
N ASP A 40 0.78 5.16 25.18
CA ASP A 40 1.81 4.12 25.18
C ASP A 40 1.95 3.45 23.83
N ALA A 41 3.16 3.04 23.51
CA ALA A 41 3.44 2.30 22.28
C ALA A 41 2.55 1.06 22.17
N LYS A 42 2.07 0.82 20.95
CA LYS A 42 1.27 -0.36 20.62
C LYS A 42 2.12 -1.31 19.75
N TRP A 43 1.94 -2.60 19.95
CA TRP A 43 2.69 -3.56 19.15
C TRP A 43 1.89 -4.81 18.79
N LEU A 44 2.22 -5.34 17.61
CA LEU A 44 1.79 -6.62 17.09
C LEU A 44 3.03 -7.50 16.88
N LYS A 45 3.09 -8.64 17.55
CA LYS A 45 4.18 -9.63 17.45
C LYS A 45 3.69 -10.86 16.69
N ILE A 46 4.45 -11.28 15.69
CA ILE A 46 4.21 -12.46 14.86
C ILE A 46 5.29 -13.49 15.16
N ASP A 47 4.90 -14.73 15.43
CA ASP A 47 5.80 -15.90 15.50
C ASP A 47 5.70 -16.66 14.18
N LEU A 48 6.77 -16.63 13.40
CA LEU A 48 6.87 -17.34 12.11
C LEU A 48 7.06 -18.86 12.29
N LYS A 49 7.03 -19.35 13.55
CA LYS A 49 7.22 -20.74 13.98
C LYS A 49 8.66 -21.25 13.86
N GLU A 50 9.38 -20.81 12.87
CA GLU A 50 10.79 -21.07 12.65
C GLU A 50 11.47 -19.82 12.11
N ALA A 51 12.79 -19.79 12.08
CA ALA A 51 13.52 -18.69 11.46
C ALA A 51 13.28 -18.70 9.95
N LYS A 52 12.76 -17.59 9.43
CA LYS A 52 12.52 -17.35 8.00
C LYS A 52 13.38 -16.21 7.52
N THR A 53 13.81 -16.29 6.26
CA THR A 53 14.49 -15.20 5.57
C THR A 53 13.43 -14.39 4.81
N PHE A 54 13.46 -13.07 4.98
CA PHE A 54 12.51 -12.13 4.36
C PHE A 54 13.19 -10.79 4.06
N GLN A 55 12.62 -10.05 3.12
CA GLN A 55 13.15 -8.75 2.72
C GLN A 55 12.07 -7.68 2.54
N SER A 56 10.79 -8.06 2.45
CA SER A 56 9.73 -7.09 2.18
C SER A 56 8.53 -7.26 3.09
N PHE A 57 7.83 -6.16 3.34
CA PHE A 57 6.64 -6.11 4.17
C PHE A 57 5.54 -5.29 3.49
N VAL A 58 4.28 -5.65 3.78
CA VAL A 58 3.13 -4.84 3.45
C VAL A 58 2.34 -4.57 4.70
N LEU A 59 2.02 -3.30 4.95
CA LEU A 59 1.14 -2.86 6.03
C LEU A 59 -0.14 -2.27 5.44
N ALA A 60 -1.26 -2.94 5.63
CA ALA A 60 -2.57 -2.45 5.22
C ALA A 60 -3.25 -1.71 6.38
N TRP A 61 -3.08 -0.40 6.46
CA TRP A 61 -3.64 0.43 7.52
C TRP A 61 -5.13 0.73 7.33
N GLU A 62 -5.87 0.88 8.44
CA GLU A 62 -7.22 1.43 8.43
C GLU A 62 -7.22 2.94 8.64
N ARG A 63 -6.29 3.48 9.44
CA ARG A 63 -6.33 4.88 9.92
C ARG A 63 -5.08 5.67 9.55
N ARG A 64 -5.26 6.98 9.34
CA ARG A 64 -4.18 7.93 8.99
C ARG A 64 -3.45 8.50 10.20
N ASN A 65 -3.75 8.05 11.39
CA ASN A 65 -3.28 8.67 12.62
C ASN A 65 -1.92 8.17 13.09
N ILE A 66 -1.27 7.31 12.35
CA ILE A 66 0.07 6.80 12.68
C ILE A 66 1.12 7.83 12.26
N THR A 67 1.99 8.23 13.19
CA THR A 67 3.06 9.20 12.98
C THR A 67 4.46 8.61 13.14
N GLY A 68 4.57 7.42 13.71
CA GLY A 68 5.84 6.72 13.84
C GLY A 68 5.66 5.25 14.17
N TYR A 69 6.49 4.41 13.55
CA TYR A 69 6.54 2.99 13.85
C TYR A 69 7.89 2.38 13.44
N LYS A 70 8.14 1.19 13.96
CA LYS A 70 9.30 0.36 13.63
C LYS A 70 8.84 -1.04 13.24
N ILE A 71 9.58 -1.66 12.33
CA ILE A 71 9.57 -3.11 12.18
C ILE A 71 10.81 -3.63 12.89
N GLN A 72 10.59 -4.57 13.78
CA GLN A 72 11.62 -5.16 14.64
C GLN A 72 11.63 -6.66 14.46
N ILE A 73 12.80 -7.25 14.58
CA ILE A 73 13.01 -8.70 14.49
C ILE A 73 13.68 -9.25 15.75
N SER A 74 13.46 -10.53 16.01
CA SER A 74 14.10 -11.24 17.11
C SER A 74 14.19 -12.74 16.83
N GLN A 75 15.21 -13.38 17.38
CA GLN A 75 15.34 -14.85 17.35
C GLN A 75 14.55 -15.51 18.49
N THR A 76 14.40 -14.84 19.61
CA THR A 76 13.78 -15.40 20.83
C THR A 76 12.41 -14.83 21.14
N GLY A 77 12.11 -13.61 20.68
CA GLY A 77 10.87 -12.88 20.99
C GLY A 77 10.82 -12.28 22.40
N GLU A 78 11.93 -12.31 23.15
CA GLU A 78 12.06 -11.74 24.50
C GLU A 78 12.19 -10.20 24.43
N ASP A 79 11.82 -9.50 25.50
CA ASP A 79 11.72 -8.04 25.49
C ASP A 79 13.02 -7.31 25.14
N ASN A 80 14.17 -7.85 25.50
CA ASN A 80 15.48 -7.26 25.25
C ASN A 80 16.19 -7.77 23.98
N SER A 81 15.49 -8.51 23.13
CA SER A 81 16.06 -9.20 21.97
C SER A 81 15.68 -8.58 20.62
N TRP A 82 15.04 -7.43 20.61
CA TRP A 82 14.50 -6.80 19.41
C TRP A 82 15.53 -5.90 18.72
N GLU A 83 15.70 -6.10 17.41
CA GLU A 83 16.50 -5.28 16.51
C GLU A 83 15.58 -4.49 15.58
N ASP A 84 15.79 -3.17 15.48
CA ASP A 84 15.07 -2.32 14.53
C ASP A 84 15.64 -2.57 13.11
N VAL A 85 14.82 -3.07 12.19
CA VAL A 85 15.21 -3.26 10.77
C VAL A 85 14.59 -2.21 9.86
N TYR A 86 13.54 -1.54 10.31
CA TYR A 86 12.92 -0.42 9.62
C TYR A 86 12.36 0.56 10.65
N THR A 87 12.52 1.87 10.38
CA THR A 87 11.97 2.94 11.23
C THR A 87 11.36 4.03 10.35
N LYS A 88 10.14 4.42 10.68
CA LYS A 88 9.44 5.56 10.09
C LYS A 88 9.02 6.53 11.18
N THR A 89 9.37 7.80 11.03
CA THR A 89 9.08 8.88 11.98
C THR A 89 8.54 10.10 11.27
N GLY A 90 7.73 10.90 11.98
CA GLY A 90 7.19 12.16 11.45
C GLY A 90 6.26 11.98 10.25
N ALA A 91 5.71 10.80 10.08
CA ALA A 91 4.84 10.45 8.98
C ALA A 91 3.37 10.58 9.37
N SER A 92 2.56 10.85 8.36
CA SER A 92 1.11 10.66 8.42
C SER A 92 0.75 9.59 7.41
N HIS A 93 0.06 8.55 7.83
CA HIS A 93 -0.33 7.47 6.95
C HIS A 93 -1.69 7.69 6.37
N ILE A 94 -1.84 7.19 5.17
CA ILE A 94 -3.11 7.16 4.48
C ILE A 94 -3.75 5.82 4.81
N SER A 95 -4.91 5.84 5.46
CA SER A 95 -5.73 4.66 5.58
C SER A 95 -6.19 4.19 4.19
N HIS A 96 -6.50 2.93 4.06
CA HIS A 96 -6.95 2.28 2.83
C HIS A 96 -5.89 2.06 1.75
N ILE A 97 -4.63 2.40 1.99
CA ILE A 97 -3.51 2.11 1.09
C ILE A 97 -2.52 1.20 1.79
N ASN A 98 -2.01 0.22 1.05
CA ASN A 98 -0.96 -0.64 1.54
C ASN A 98 0.37 0.09 1.51
N GLU A 99 1.09 0.08 2.61
CA GLU A 99 2.45 0.57 2.68
C GLU A 99 3.42 -0.57 2.38
N ASN A 100 4.16 -0.44 1.28
CA ASN A 100 5.12 -1.42 0.82
C ASN A 100 6.51 -1.03 1.30
N ILE A 101 7.17 -1.94 2.02
CA ILE A 101 8.49 -1.73 2.59
C ILE A 101 9.43 -2.79 2.05
N HIS A 102 10.55 -2.36 1.49
CA HIS A 102 11.62 -3.24 1.04
C HIS A 102 12.90 -2.91 1.81
N LEU A 103 13.47 -3.90 2.48
CA LEU A 103 14.72 -3.74 3.19
C LEU A 103 15.90 -3.75 2.21
N PRO A 104 16.98 -2.99 2.50
CA PRO A 104 18.16 -2.98 1.65
C PRO A 104 18.87 -4.34 1.57
N GLU A 105 18.67 -5.19 2.57
CA GLU A 105 19.20 -6.56 2.63
C GLU A 105 18.19 -7.51 3.29
N ALA A 106 18.21 -8.77 2.88
CA ALA A 106 17.38 -9.79 3.50
C ALA A 106 17.79 -10.04 4.97
N LYS A 107 16.80 -10.24 5.83
CA LYS A 107 16.96 -10.56 7.25
C LYS A 107 16.42 -11.95 7.54
N THR A 108 16.97 -12.59 8.56
CA THR A 108 16.50 -13.91 9.02
C THR A 108 16.14 -13.83 10.49
N ALA A 109 14.89 -14.12 10.81
CA ALA A 109 14.41 -14.16 12.19
C ALA A 109 13.20 -15.07 12.35
N ARG A 110 12.93 -15.52 13.59
CA ARG A 110 11.70 -16.23 13.95
C ARG A 110 10.56 -15.29 14.29
N TYR A 111 10.85 -14.17 14.96
CA TYR A 111 9.83 -13.23 15.39
C TYR A 111 9.96 -11.91 14.66
N VAL A 112 8.81 -11.36 14.25
CA VAL A 112 8.69 -10.02 13.68
C VAL A 112 7.70 -9.23 14.54
N ARG A 113 8.00 -7.96 14.82
CA ARG A 113 7.12 -7.08 15.57
C ARG A 113 6.93 -5.75 14.83
N LEU A 114 5.70 -5.37 14.64
CA LEU A 114 5.32 -3.99 14.36
C LEU A 114 5.21 -3.26 15.69
N TYR A 115 6.05 -2.25 15.91
CA TYR A 115 6.09 -1.44 17.11
C TYR A 115 5.75 0.01 16.76
N ILE A 116 4.62 0.50 17.25
CA ILE A 116 4.04 1.80 16.92
C ILE A 116 4.22 2.70 18.13
N ASP A 117 5.14 3.66 18.01
CA ASP A 117 5.51 4.61 19.06
C ASP A 117 4.99 6.03 18.81
N GLY A 118 4.32 6.26 17.66
CA GLY A 118 3.72 7.53 17.31
C GLY A 118 2.34 7.36 16.67
N TYR A 119 1.30 7.92 17.31
CA TYR A 119 -0.05 8.03 16.74
C TYR A 119 -0.83 9.15 17.42
N THR A 120 -1.77 9.74 16.70
CA THR A 120 -2.57 10.89 17.14
C THR A 120 -3.98 10.49 17.55
N ALA A 121 -4.71 11.42 18.18
CA ALA A 121 -6.10 11.22 18.55
C ALA A 121 -7.07 11.36 17.37
N ASN A 122 -6.65 12.01 16.28
CA ASN A 122 -7.51 12.30 15.14
C ASN A 122 -7.02 11.60 13.89
N ALA A 123 -7.89 10.83 13.29
CA ALA A 123 -7.78 10.49 11.89
C ALA A 123 -8.57 11.52 11.06
N ALA A 124 -7.97 12.06 10.01
CA ALA A 124 -8.58 13.12 9.21
C ALA A 124 -9.88 12.69 8.48
N ASP A 125 -10.12 11.41 8.43
CA ASP A 125 -11.20 10.76 7.68
C ASP A 125 -12.34 10.22 8.56
N ASP A 126 -12.21 10.17 9.88
CA ASP A 126 -13.24 9.53 10.70
C ASP A 126 -13.98 10.47 11.68
N GLN A 127 -13.71 11.77 11.66
CA GLN A 127 -14.36 12.80 12.45
C GLN A 127 -14.53 12.49 13.97
N THR A 128 -13.87 11.45 14.46
CA THR A 128 -13.91 11.03 15.85
C THR A 128 -12.55 11.27 16.48
N ASN A 129 -12.55 11.74 17.72
CA ASN A 129 -11.33 11.97 18.50
C ASN A 129 -10.80 10.66 19.11
N TRP A 130 -10.89 9.56 18.39
CA TRP A 130 -10.47 8.27 18.90
C TRP A 130 -8.96 8.08 18.73
N ARG A 131 -8.31 7.87 19.86
CA ARG A 131 -6.90 7.51 19.88
C ARG A 131 -6.79 5.99 19.89
N SER A 132 -6.67 5.40 18.73
CA SER A 132 -6.46 3.96 18.56
C SER A 132 -5.60 3.68 17.32
N VAL A 133 -4.95 2.53 17.29
CA VAL A 133 -4.24 2.01 16.14
C VAL A 133 -5.09 0.93 15.50
N SER A 134 -5.16 0.89 14.18
CA SER A 134 -5.88 -0.15 13.47
C SER A 134 -5.18 -0.55 12.17
N LEU A 135 -5.04 -1.86 11.97
CA LEU A 135 -4.34 -2.48 10.85
C LEU A 135 -5.19 -3.62 10.31
N TYR A 136 -5.47 -3.59 9.01
CA TYR A 136 -6.16 -4.69 8.34
C TYR A 136 -5.27 -5.92 8.20
N ASP A 137 -4.04 -5.74 7.70
CA ASP A 137 -3.17 -6.88 7.45
C ASP A 137 -1.69 -6.50 7.51
N PHE A 138 -0.85 -7.44 7.93
CA PHE A 138 0.60 -7.36 7.96
C PHE A 138 1.18 -8.57 7.23
N GLN A 139 1.72 -8.34 6.06
CA GLN A 139 2.29 -9.39 5.21
C GLN A 139 3.81 -9.32 5.20
N ILE A 140 4.45 -10.48 5.09
CA ILE A 140 5.91 -10.64 5.11
C ILE A 140 6.31 -11.51 3.92
N TYR A 141 7.22 -11.00 3.08
CA TYR A 141 7.66 -11.67 1.85
C TYR A 141 9.17 -11.94 1.86
N ALA A 142 9.56 -13.08 1.31
CA ALA A 142 10.95 -13.49 1.22
C ALA A 142 11.80 -12.52 0.37
N ASN A 143 11.24 -12.05 -0.73
CA ASN A 143 11.91 -11.17 -1.68
C ASN A 143 11.03 -9.96 -2.01
N GLU A 144 10.67 -9.80 -3.28
CA GLU A 144 9.80 -8.73 -3.75
C GLU A 144 8.34 -8.97 -3.32
N ILE A 145 7.63 -7.87 -3.16
CA ILE A 145 6.19 -7.89 -2.93
C ILE A 145 5.52 -8.28 -4.25
N PRO A 146 4.64 -9.30 -4.26
CA PRO A 146 3.92 -9.67 -5.47
C PRO A 146 3.09 -8.50 -6.01
N ASP A 147 3.02 -8.36 -7.33
CA ASP A 147 2.20 -7.33 -8.00
C ASP A 147 0.71 -7.37 -7.58
N THR A 148 0.24 -8.54 -7.15
CA THR A 148 -1.13 -8.73 -6.65
C THR A 148 -1.42 -8.04 -5.31
N VAL A 149 -0.36 -7.56 -4.61
CA VAL A 149 -0.48 -6.83 -3.33
C VAL A 149 -0.51 -5.32 -3.55
N LEU A 150 -0.88 -4.87 -4.72
CA LEU A 150 -1.14 -3.46 -4.97
C LEU A 150 -2.40 -2.99 -4.23
N PRO A 151 -2.52 -1.68 -3.94
CA PRO A 151 -3.66 -1.14 -3.20
C PRO A 151 -4.99 -1.61 -3.77
N ASP A 152 -5.95 -1.83 -2.87
CA ASP A 152 -7.31 -2.24 -3.23
C ASP A 152 -8.08 -1.17 -4.01
N GLU A 153 -7.61 0.08 -3.99
CA GLU A 153 -8.25 1.21 -4.65
C GLU A 153 -7.34 1.78 -5.75
N ASN A 154 -7.69 1.48 -6.98
CA ASN A 154 -7.14 2.17 -8.14
C ASN A 154 -8.06 3.34 -8.51
N TYR A 155 -7.78 4.50 -7.97
CA TYR A 155 -8.59 5.72 -8.21
C TYR A 155 -8.66 6.14 -9.69
N CYS A 156 -7.76 5.63 -10.51
CA CYS A 156 -7.81 5.91 -11.95
C CYS A 156 -9.03 5.28 -12.62
N LEU A 157 -9.53 4.12 -12.12
CA LEU A 157 -10.66 3.40 -12.74
C LEU A 157 -11.95 4.21 -12.76
N GLU A 158 -12.15 5.09 -11.78
CA GLU A 158 -13.30 5.99 -11.68
C GLU A 158 -13.01 7.39 -12.22
N GLY A 159 -11.81 7.61 -12.69
CA GLY A 159 -11.32 8.87 -13.21
C GLY A 159 -11.65 9.09 -14.69
N THR A 160 -11.21 10.23 -15.19
CA THR A 160 -11.21 10.52 -16.63
C THR A 160 -9.77 10.79 -17.08
N ALA A 161 -9.45 10.46 -18.31
CA ALA A 161 -8.12 10.69 -18.87
C ALA A 161 -8.19 11.53 -20.16
N GLU A 162 -7.24 12.46 -20.26
CA GLU A 162 -7.01 13.30 -21.44
C GLU A 162 -5.54 13.19 -21.85
N ALA A 163 -5.26 13.25 -23.13
CA ALA A 163 -3.90 13.21 -23.62
C ALA A 163 -3.65 14.31 -24.66
N SER A 164 -2.40 14.77 -24.73
CA SER A 164 -1.98 15.74 -25.75
C SER A 164 -2.08 15.20 -27.19
N ASN A 165 -2.06 13.88 -27.35
CA ASN A 165 -2.15 13.18 -28.62
C ASN A 165 -2.43 11.69 -28.35
N PHE A 166 -3.09 11.03 -29.28
CA PHE A 166 -3.21 9.56 -29.31
C PHE A 166 -3.36 9.06 -30.75
N GLU A 167 -2.97 7.83 -30.99
CA GLU A 167 -3.08 7.16 -32.27
C GLU A 167 -4.54 6.79 -32.54
N GLU A 168 -5.10 7.38 -33.61
CA GLU A 168 -6.48 7.08 -33.99
C GLU A 168 -6.50 5.88 -34.96
N VAL A 169 -7.21 4.84 -34.59
CA VAL A 169 -7.43 3.66 -35.43
C VAL A 169 -8.76 3.83 -36.16
N GLN A 170 -8.74 4.11 -37.44
CA GLN A 170 -9.94 4.42 -38.23
C GLN A 170 -11.04 3.35 -38.17
N SER A 171 -10.67 2.06 -38.07
CA SER A 171 -11.61 0.95 -37.95
C SER A 171 -12.21 0.79 -36.53
N GLU A 172 -11.56 1.37 -35.51
CA GLU A 172 -11.92 1.24 -34.11
C GLU A 172 -11.62 2.56 -33.38
N PRO A 173 -12.47 3.58 -33.53
CA PRO A 173 -12.25 4.89 -32.90
C PRO A 173 -12.02 4.78 -31.40
N GLY A 174 -10.99 5.47 -30.91
CA GLY A 174 -10.64 5.48 -29.48
C GLY A 174 -9.96 4.22 -28.93
N LYS A 175 -9.64 3.22 -29.79
CA LYS A 175 -8.97 1.97 -29.37
C LYS A 175 -7.67 2.20 -28.62
N GLN A 176 -6.95 3.27 -28.92
CA GLN A 176 -5.70 3.64 -28.28
C GLN A 176 -5.78 5.02 -27.61
N GLY A 177 -7.00 5.44 -27.30
CA GLY A 177 -7.25 6.72 -26.64
C GLY A 177 -6.85 6.74 -25.16
N PRO A 178 -6.82 7.94 -24.54
CA PRO A 178 -6.33 8.12 -23.17
C PRO A 178 -7.09 7.31 -22.12
N ALA A 179 -8.39 7.06 -22.31
CA ALA A 179 -9.19 6.25 -21.40
C ALA A 179 -8.67 4.80 -21.27
N LYS A 180 -7.95 4.31 -22.29
CA LYS A 180 -7.34 2.97 -22.28
C LYS A 180 -6.13 2.83 -21.37
N ALA A 181 -5.60 3.94 -20.87
CA ALA A 181 -4.54 3.92 -19.88
C ALA A 181 -5.05 3.75 -18.44
N ILE A 182 -6.37 3.84 -18.23
CA ILE A 182 -6.98 3.84 -16.88
C ILE A 182 -8.17 2.87 -16.76
N ASP A 183 -8.43 2.03 -17.76
CA ASP A 183 -9.59 1.13 -17.79
C ASP A 183 -9.39 -0.20 -17.02
N GLY A 184 -8.19 -0.40 -16.47
CA GLY A 184 -7.84 -1.61 -15.70
C GLY A 184 -7.59 -2.86 -16.55
N ASP A 185 -7.62 -2.74 -17.89
CA ASP A 185 -7.40 -3.84 -18.81
C ASP A 185 -5.97 -3.78 -19.39
N LEU A 186 -5.09 -4.67 -18.94
CA LEU A 186 -3.70 -4.75 -19.43
C LEU A 186 -3.57 -5.20 -20.89
N THR A 187 -4.67 -5.55 -21.56
CA THR A 187 -4.69 -5.86 -22.98
C THR A 187 -4.98 -4.63 -23.85
N THR A 188 -5.42 -3.55 -23.26
CA THR A 188 -5.61 -2.25 -23.88
C THR A 188 -4.45 -1.29 -23.55
N ARG A 189 -4.32 -0.21 -24.30
CA ARG A 189 -3.29 0.81 -24.04
C ARG A 189 -3.66 2.18 -24.60
N TRP A 190 -3.13 3.20 -24.01
CA TRP A 190 -2.95 4.48 -24.67
C TRP A 190 -1.67 4.44 -25.53
N ALA A 191 -1.77 4.84 -26.77
CA ALA A 191 -0.62 5.01 -27.65
C ALA A 191 -0.67 6.36 -28.35
N THR A 192 0.49 6.97 -28.60
CA THR A 192 0.59 8.25 -29.29
C THR A 192 0.87 8.06 -30.77
N GLU A 193 0.40 8.96 -31.61
CA GLU A 193 0.85 9.02 -32.99
C GLU A 193 2.36 9.19 -33.06
N SER A 194 2.97 8.50 -34.02
CA SER A 194 4.38 8.66 -34.33
C SER A 194 4.62 10.01 -35.01
N ASP A 195 5.49 10.84 -34.44
CA ASP A 195 6.00 12.04 -35.12
C ASP A 195 7.25 11.78 -35.97
N GLY A 196 7.66 10.51 -36.05
CA GLY A 196 8.85 10.07 -36.77
C GLY A 196 10.18 10.54 -36.19
N LYS A 197 10.16 11.33 -35.12
CA LYS A 197 11.35 11.97 -34.49
C LYS A 197 11.56 11.58 -33.06
N GLY A 198 10.50 11.17 -32.33
CA GLY A 198 10.55 10.80 -30.93
C GLY A 198 10.99 11.93 -29.99
N THR A 199 10.83 13.18 -30.41
CA THR A 199 11.31 14.36 -29.68
C THR A 199 10.19 15.22 -29.10
N THR A 200 8.95 15.00 -29.53
CA THR A 200 7.80 15.77 -29.05
C THR A 200 7.32 15.22 -27.72
N ALA A 201 7.28 16.06 -26.69
CA ALA A 201 6.72 15.68 -25.40
C ALA A 201 5.24 15.29 -25.52
N ARG A 202 4.87 14.21 -24.86
CA ARG A 202 3.50 13.73 -24.79
C ARG A 202 3.05 13.74 -23.33
N THR A 203 1.80 14.10 -23.11
CA THR A 203 1.22 14.15 -21.77
C THR A 203 -0.04 13.30 -21.72
N LEU A 204 -0.19 12.58 -20.62
CA LEU A 204 -1.43 11.95 -20.20
C LEU A 204 -1.83 12.60 -18.87
N THR A 205 -3.01 13.14 -18.81
CA THR A 205 -3.57 13.73 -17.60
C THR A 205 -4.72 12.87 -17.11
N VAL A 206 -4.65 12.42 -15.87
CA VAL A 206 -5.74 11.70 -15.21
C VAL A 206 -6.39 12.62 -14.19
N LYS A 207 -7.68 12.83 -14.32
CA LYS A 207 -8.49 13.56 -13.34
C LYS A 207 -9.23 12.55 -12.48
N LEU A 208 -8.91 12.53 -11.20
CA LEU A 208 -9.57 11.70 -10.21
C LEU A 208 -10.99 12.23 -9.91
N PRO A 209 -11.95 11.36 -9.52
CA PRO A 209 -13.34 11.76 -9.26
C PRO A 209 -13.46 12.75 -8.10
N ALA A 210 -12.54 12.70 -7.15
CA ALA A 210 -12.42 13.62 -6.02
C ALA A 210 -10.96 13.84 -5.65
N ALA A 211 -10.69 14.81 -4.77
CA ALA A 211 -9.34 14.97 -4.20
C ALA A 211 -8.99 13.74 -3.37
N GLN A 212 -7.89 13.07 -3.72
CA GLN A 212 -7.40 11.85 -3.09
C GLN A 212 -5.96 12.01 -2.66
N TRP A 213 -5.58 11.28 -1.62
CA TRP A 213 -4.17 11.07 -1.34
C TRP A 213 -3.61 10.07 -2.33
N VAL A 214 -2.56 10.47 -3.01
CA VAL A 214 -1.82 9.58 -3.93
C VAL A 214 -0.46 9.31 -3.31
N GLU A 215 -0.22 8.07 -2.92
CA GLU A 215 1.04 7.65 -2.33
C GLU A 215 2.01 7.18 -3.40
N TYR A 216 1.51 6.51 -4.42
CA TYR A 216 2.32 6.11 -5.56
C TYR A 216 1.49 6.01 -6.84
N VAL A 217 2.19 5.99 -7.96
CA VAL A 217 1.63 5.78 -9.29
C VAL A 217 2.33 4.59 -9.92
N LYS A 218 1.56 3.58 -10.35
CA LYS A 218 2.06 2.48 -11.17
C LYS A 218 1.76 2.77 -12.63
N ILE A 219 2.76 2.62 -13.49
CA ILE A 219 2.62 2.73 -14.94
C ILE A 219 3.11 1.43 -15.56
N ASP A 220 2.19 0.71 -16.22
CA ASP A 220 2.51 -0.47 -17.00
C ASP A 220 2.79 -0.06 -18.46
N TRP A 221 4.03 -0.28 -18.89
CA TRP A 221 4.47 0.05 -20.23
C TRP A 221 4.35 -1.15 -21.16
N GLU A 222 3.87 -0.90 -22.39
CA GLU A 222 3.99 -1.90 -23.45
C GLU A 222 5.48 -2.13 -23.76
N ILE A 223 5.91 -3.39 -23.75
CA ILE A 223 7.25 -3.80 -24.17
C ILE A 223 7.14 -4.41 -25.56
N PRO A 224 7.59 -3.71 -26.63
CA PRO A 224 7.58 -4.28 -27.96
C PRO A 224 8.51 -5.49 -28.03
N ALA A 225 8.14 -6.49 -28.82
CA ALA A 225 8.88 -7.75 -28.99
C ALA A 225 10.36 -7.57 -29.45
N SER A 226 10.75 -6.39 -29.89
CA SER A 226 12.08 -6.06 -30.42
C SER A 226 12.98 -5.23 -29.51
N GLY A 227 12.58 -4.95 -28.26
CA GLY A 227 13.44 -4.20 -27.33
C GLY A 227 12.65 -3.56 -26.18
N VAL A 228 13.35 -3.24 -25.10
CA VAL A 228 12.79 -2.53 -23.96
C VAL A 228 12.72 -1.04 -24.28
N PRO A 229 11.53 -0.41 -24.31
CA PRO A 229 11.45 1.04 -24.38
C PRO A 229 12.01 1.62 -23.08
N THR A 230 13.08 2.37 -23.16
CA THR A 230 13.57 3.12 -21.99
C THR A 230 12.81 4.45 -21.96
N PRO A 231 11.98 4.72 -20.94
CA PRO A 231 11.42 6.05 -20.75
C PRO A 231 12.57 7.04 -20.62
N LYS A 232 12.60 8.05 -21.46
CA LYS A 232 13.54 9.17 -21.26
C LYS A 232 13.04 9.96 -20.05
N LYS A 233 13.92 10.15 -19.06
CA LYS A 233 13.69 11.03 -17.90
C LYS A 233 13.50 12.47 -18.36
#